data_343186d54bc6ff9bcf324adef92e5ad6
#
_entry.id   343186d54bc6ff9bcf324adef92e5ad6
#
_cell.length_a   1.000
_cell.length_b   1.000
_cell.length_c   1.000
_cell.angle_alpha   90.00
_cell.angle_beta   90.00
_cell.angle_gamma   90.00
#
_symmetry.space_group_name_H-M   'P 1'
#
loop_
_entity.id
_entity.type
_entity.pdbx_description
1 polymer ?
#
loop_
_entity_poly.entity_id
_entity_poly.type
_entity_poly.pdbx_seq_one_letter_code
_entity_poly.pdbx_strand_id
1 'polypeptide(L)'
;MKDSDKGRLKAAALKYDREERDAPHLVASGSGRIAERIVEVAREAEVPIVEDAALVSALLALDIGEEIPLDLYEAVARVLAFIYKVDVGSR
;
A
#
# COMPACT_ATOMS: atom_id res chain seq x y z
N MET A 1 -20.14 -5.70 -16.00
CA MET A 1 -19.16 -4.68 -16.18
C MET A 1 -18.59 -4.24 -14.90
N LYS A 2 -19.39 -3.62 -14.09
CA LYS A 2 -18.88 -3.11 -12.83
C LYS A 2 -18.40 -4.19 -11.90
N ASP A 3 -19.04 -5.34 -11.97
CA ASP A 3 -18.60 -6.47 -11.14
C ASP A 3 -17.21 -6.93 -11.53
N SER A 4 -16.91 -6.90 -12.84
CA SER A 4 -15.58 -7.24 -13.31
C SER A 4 -14.56 -6.26 -12.78
N ASP A 5 -14.90 -4.97 -12.75
CA ASP A 5 -13.99 -3.96 -12.26
C ASP A 5 -13.74 -4.15 -10.77
N LYS A 6 -14.78 -4.46 -10.01
CA LYS A 6 -14.61 -4.74 -8.60
C LYS A 6 -13.74 -5.97 -8.36
N GLY A 7 -13.91 -7.01 -9.19
CA GLY A 7 -13.09 -8.20 -9.08
C GLY A 7 -11.64 -7.95 -9.37
N ARG A 8 -11.34 -6.87 -10.09
CA ARG A 8 -9.96 -6.52 -10.42
C ARG A 8 -9.35 -5.51 -9.48
N LEU A 9 -10.15 -4.92 -8.59
CA LEU A 9 -9.59 -3.99 -7.62
C LEU A 9 -8.60 -4.72 -6.74
N LYS A 10 -7.44 -4.12 -6.55
CA LYS A 10 -6.37 -4.67 -5.73
C LYS A 10 -5.87 -3.60 -4.79
N ALA A 11 -5.52 -4.01 -3.59
CA ALA A 11 -4.99 -3.08 -2.61
C ALA A 11 -3.95 -3.78 -1.75
N ALA A 12 -2.97 -3.01 -1.29
CA ALA A 12 -1.97 -3.48 -0.36
C ALA A 12 -1.71 -2.37 0.63
N ALA A 13 -1.62 -2.72 1.90
CA ALA A 13 -1.35 -1.76 2.96
C ALA A 13 0.02 -2.02 3.53
N LEU A 14 0.80 -0.96 3.66
CA LEU A 14 2.16 -1.04 4.16
C LEU A 14 2.27 -0.26 5.46
N LYS A 15 3.08 -0.75 6.36
CA LYS A 15 3.41 -0.05 7.58
C LYS A 15 4.90 0.19 7.62
N TYR A 16 5.28 1.41 7.92
CA TYR A 16 6.67 1.77 8.06
C TYR A 16 6.86 2.48 9.38
N ASP A 17 7.57 1.82 10.28
CA ASP A 17 7.86 2.35 11.60
C ASP A 17 9.36 2.22 11.81
N ARG A 18 10.06 3.34 11.75
CA ARG A 18 11.52 3.34 11.88
C ARG A 18 12.00 2.77 13.20
N GLU A 19 11.18 2.92 14.23
CA GLU A 19 11.56 2.45 15.56
C GLU A 19 11.49 0.94 15.68
N GLU A 20 10.60 0.33 14.88
CA GLU A 20 10.44 -1.11 14.92
C GLU A 20 11.28 -1.83 13.89
N ARG A 21 11.36 -1.26 12.68
CA ARG A 21 12.01 -1.91 11.55
C ARG A 21 12.65 -0.89 10.65
N ASP A 22 13.69 -1.31 9.96
CA ASP A 22 14.36 -0.45 8.98
C ASP A 22 13.61 -0.38 7.66
N ALA A 23 12.72 -1.32 7.39
CA ALA A 23 12.02 -1.39 6.12
C ALA A 23 10.52 -1.51 6.32
N PRO A 24 9.73 -0.99 5.36
CA PRO A 24 8.29 -1.20 5.41
C PRO A 24 7.94 -2.67 5.29
N HIS A 25 6.79 -3.04 5.81
CA HIS A 25 6.31 -4.40 5.68
C HIS A 25 4.83 -4.40 5.35
N LEU A 26 4.38 -5.50 4.76
CA LEU A 26 3.01 -5.65 4.30
C LEU A 26 2.12 -6.04 5.48
N VAL A 27 1.06 -5.28 5.72
CA VAL A 27 0.14 -5.57 6.81
C VAL A 27 -1.22 -6.06 6.33
N ALA A 28 -1.58 -5.77 5.08
CA ALA A 28 -2.83 -6.26 4.51
C ALA A 28 -2.74 -6.22 3.00
N SER A 29 -3.40 -7.16 2.33
CA SER A 29 -3.48 -7.15 0.88
C SER A 29 -4.64 -7.99 0.43
N GLY A 30 -5.14 -7.71 -0.77
CA GLY A 30 -6.21 -8.50 -1.34
C GLY A 30 -6.77 -7.91 -2.59
N SER A 31 -7.77 -8.60 -3.14
CA SER A 31 -8.45 -8.21 -4.36
C SER A 31 -9.94 -8.16 -4.11
N GLY A 32 -10.67 -7.49 -4.99
CA GLY A 32 -12.11 -7.45 -4.93
C GLY A 32 -12.62 -6.83 -3.64
N ARG A 33 -13.49 -7.53 -2.94
CA ARG A 33 -14.08 -7.00 -1.71
C ARG A 33 -13.07 -6.75 -0.62
N ILE A 34 -12.05 -7.59 -0.54
CA ILE A 34 -10.98 -7.37 0.44
C ILE A 34 -10.28 -6.06 0.14
N ALA A 35 -10.00 -5.80 -1.13
CA ALA A 35 -9.35 -4.54 -1.52
C ALA A 35 -10.24 -3.35 -1.20
N GLU A 36 -11.55 -3.46 -1.47
CA GLU A 36 -12.48 -2.39 -1.15
C GLU A 36 -12.47 -2.09 0.34
N ARG A 37 -12.44 -3.13 1.17
CA ARG A 37 -12.41 -2.95 2.61
C ARG A 37 -11.12 -2.30 3.08
N ILE A 38 -10.00 -2.69 2.49
CA ILE A 38 -8.71 -2.08 2.83
C ILE A 38 -8.74 -0.58 2.55
N VAL A 39 -9.24 -0.21 1.37
CA VAL A 39 -9.33 1.21 0.99
C VAL A 39 -10.27 1.96 1.92
N GLU A 40 -11.41 1.36 2.23
CA GLU A 40 -12.39 1.99 3.11
C GLU A 40 -11.81 2.27 4.50
N VAL A 41 -11.14 1.28 5.08
CA VAL A 41 -10.52 1.43 6.39
C VAL A 41 -9.43 2.49 6.34
N ALA A 42 -8.64 2.50 5.26
CA ALA A 42 -7.59 3.48 5.12
C ALA A 42 -8.15 4.90 5.08
N ARG A 43 -9.26 5.11 4.36
CA ARG A 43 -9.89 6.42 4.31
C ARG A 43 -10.42 6.84 5.67
N GLU A 44 -11.04 5.93 6.38
CA GLU A 44 -11.56 6.23 7.70
C GLU A 44 -10.46 6.60 8.68
N ALA A 45 -9.31 5.95 8.54
CA ALA A 45 -8.17 6.21 9.41
C ALA A 45 -7.27 7.32 8.88
N GLU A 46 -7.63 7.92 7.76
CA GLU A 46 -6.86 9.01 7.14
C GLU A 46 -5.45 8.58 6.75
N VAL A 47 -5.32 7.33 6.35
CA VAL A 47 -4.06 6.81 5.82
C VAL A 47 -3.92 7.26 4.36
N PRO A 48 -2.76 7.78 3.96
CA PRO A 48 -2.56 8.17 2.56
C PRO A 48 -2.74 6.99 1.61
N ILE A 49 -3.39 7.24 0.48
CA ILE A 49 -3.63 6.23 -0.54
C ILE A 49 -3.00 6.69 -1.84
N VAL A 50 -2.20 5.82 -2.44
CA VAL A 50 -1.54 6.08 -3.71
C VAL A 50 -1.96 5.01 -4.69
N GLU A 51 -2.30 5.41 -5.91
CA GLU A 51 -2.72 4.48 -6.95
C GLU A 51 -1.53 4.13 -7.83
N ASP A 52 -1.16 2.85 -7.81
CA ASP A 52 -0.05 2.34 -8.63
C ASP A 52 -0.32 0.88 -8.90
N ALA A 53 -0.91 0.62 -10.07
CA ALA A 53 -1.35 -0.73 -10.41
C ALA A 53 -0.20 -1.73 -10.49
N ALA A 54 0.93 -1.29 -11.02
CA ALA A 54 2.08 -2.18 -11.15
C ALA A 54 2.64 -2.56 -9.78
N LEU A 55 2.77 -1.57 -8.91
CA LEU A 55 3.32 -1.83 -7.58
C LEU A 55 2.39 -2.70 -6.76
N VAL A 56 1.09 -2.43 -6.76
CA VAL A 56 0.18 -3.22 -5.96
C VAL A 56 0.13 -4.66 -6.43
N SER A 57 0.22 -4.91 -7.74
CA SER A 57 0.25 -6.26 -8.26
C SER A 57 1.49 -7.02 -7.76
N ALA A 58 2.63 -6.35 -7.71
CA ALA A 58 3.84 -6.97 -7.19
C ALA A 58 3.72 -7.25 -5.68
N LEU A 59 3.12 -6.32 -4.95
CA LEU A 59 2.97 -6.47 -3.51
C LEU A 59 2.02 -7.61 -3.13
N LEU A 60 1.05 -7.92 -3.98
CA LEU A 60 0.12 -9.00 -3.70
C LEU A 60 0.79 -10.36 -3.65
N ALA A 61 1.98 -10.49 -4.21
CA ALA A 61 2.73 -11.75 -4.18
C ALA A 61 3.43 -11.97 -2.84
N LEU A 62 3.48 -10.98 -1.98
CA LEU A 62 4.15 -11.10 -0.69
C LEU A 62 3.21 -11.65 0.37
N ASP A 63 3.80 -12.25 1.39
CA ASP A 63 3.06 -12.72 2.55
C ASP A 63 2.80 -11.57 3.53
N ILE A 64 1.70 -11.64 4.24
CA ILE A 64 1.41 -10.67 5.28
C ILE A 64 2.51 -10.71 6.33
N GLY A 65 3.02 -9.55 6.69
CA GLY A 65 4.12 -9.43 7.65
C GLY A 65 5.49 -9.41 7.02
N GLU A 66 5.57 -9.72 5.74
CA GLU A 66 6.86 -9.77 5.05
C GLU A 66 7.40 -8.37 4.79
N GLU A 67 8.70 -8.21 4.96
CA GLU A 67 9.35 -6.96 4.60
C GLU A 67 9.44 -6.83 3.09
N ILE A 68 9.44 -5.59 2.61
CA ILE A 68 9.52 -5.31 1.20
C ILE A 68 10.88 -5.78 0.66
N PRO A 69 10.89 -6.65 -0.35
CA PRO A 69 12.17 -7.12 -0.91
C PRO A 69 12.88 -6.03 -1.69
N LEU A 70 14.19 -6.24 -1.88
CA LEU A 70 15.04 -5.22 -2.48
C LEU A 70 14.57 -4.79 -3.87
N ASP A 71 14.07 -5.71 -4.67
CA ASP A 71 13.65 -5.36 -6.03
C ASP A 71 12.41 -4.47 -6.06
N LEU A 72 11.66 -4.39 -4.96
CA LEU A 72 10.52 -3.47 -4.86
C LEU A 72 10.83 -2.25 -4.01
N TYR A 73 12.00 -2.25 -3.40
CA TYR A 73 12.33 -1.24 -2.41
C TYR A 73 12.29 0.18 -2.98
N GLU A 74 12.85 0.35 -4.17
CA GLU A 74 12.90 1.67 -4.77
C GLU A 74 11.50 2.23 -5.07
N ALA A 75 10.62 1.37 -5.59
CA ALA A 75 9.26 1.79 -5.90
C ALA A 75 8.50 2.20 -4.63
N VAL A 76 8.64 1.41 -3.57
CA VAL A 76 8.00 1.73 -2.29
C VAL A 76 8.60 2.99 -1.69
N ALA A 77 9.91 3.15 -1.80
CA ALA A 77 10.57 4.34 -1.27
C ALA A 77 10.07 5.61 -1.95
N ARG A 78 9.79 5.56 -3.24
CA ARG A 78 9.23 6.70 -3.96
C ARG A 78 7.85 7.07 -3.43
N VAL A 79 7.02 6.07 -3.15
CA VAL A 79 5.70 6.31 -2.59
C VAL A 79 5.82 6.97 -1.23
N LEU A 80 6.68 6.44 -0.37
CA LEU A 80 6.88 7.01 0.97
C LEU A 80 7.43 8.43 0.90
N ALA A 81 8.36 8.68 0.00
CA ALA A 81 8.93 10.01 -0.16
C ALA A 81 7.85 11.00 -0.60
N PHE A 82 6.96 10.58 -1.49
CA PHE A 82 5.87 11.43 -1.93
C PHE A 82 4.95 11.77 -0.77
N ILE A 83 4.62 10.80 0.05
CA ILE A 83 3.73 10.99 1.19
C ILE A 83 4.35 11.95 2.20
N TYR A 84 5.61 11.76 2.54
CA TYR A 84 6.31 12.65 3.47
C TYR A 84 6.41 14.07 2.93
N LYS A 85 6.66 14.18 1.63
CA LYS A 85 6.76 15.48 1.01
C LYS A 85 5.43 16.23 1.09
N VAL A 86 4.33 15.52 0.88
CA VAL A 86 3.01 16.12 0.99
C VAL A 86 2.77 16.58 2.43
N ASP A 87 3.11 15.75 3.40
CA ASP A 87 2.95 16.12 4.81
C ASP A 87 3.76 17.36 5.15
N VAL A 88 5.01 17.38 4.73
CA VAL A 88 5.88 18.53 4.98
C VAL A 88 5.32 19.77 4.30
N GLY A 89 4.80 19.61 3.10
CA GLY A 89 4.25 20.74 2.35
C GLY A 89 2.99 21.31 2.97
N SER A 90 2.28 20.54 3.79
CA SER A 90 1.03 21.01 4.40
C SER A 90 1.27 21.78 5.69
N ARG A 91 2.50 21.88 6.13
CA ARG A 91 2.81 22.71 7.28
C ARG A 91 2.95 24.17 6.85
#